data_360934abb174ffcf4a64a107fd4875f6
#
_entry.id   360934abb174ffcf4a64a107fd4875f6
#
_cell.length_a   1.000
_cell.length_b   1.000
_cell.length_c   1.000
_cell.angle_alpha   90.00
_cell.angle_beta   90.00
_cell.angle_gamma   90.00
#
_symmetry.space_group_name_H-M   'P 1'
#
loop_
_entity.id
_entity.type
_entity.pdbx_description
1 polymer ?
#
loop_
_entity_poly.entity_id
_entity_poly.type
_entity_poly.pdbx_seq_one_letter_code
_entity_poly.pdbx_strand_id
1 'polypeptide(L)'
;MLIGTGLLERLEELLPPFPGAGAAAVVWSPPLAEVAGRVGRALGRRGLAVHLLEVPAGEEAKRLPVVAGLYGRLAAVPTRRADPVLAVGGGATTDVAGFAAATWLRGVPLVNLPTTVLGMVDAAVGGKTGVDLEAGKNLVGAFHQPLAVVADLDTLAGLPAAEVRSGLAEVAKAGLAGDPALAEALARSAGPAVAADPAALAPLVEGAVRVKAAVVGADEHEEGRDGAVGRLLLNYGHTLGHALERLAGYRGLRHGEAVALGMVFAARVAEAIGLARPGLEDSHVELLAALGLPVGGVRLDPDQVLAAMATDKKQRKGLRLVLLRELGQPEVVPAPGRDVLVAAVESLARDPR
;
A
#
# COMPACT_ATOMS: atom_id res chain seq x y z
N MET A 1 15.54 2.90 4.26
CA MET A 1 14.87 3.21 2.98
C MET A 1 15.56 4.42 2.35
N LEU A 2 15.70 4.43 1.02
CA LEU A 2 16.22 5.54 0.23
C LEU A 2 15.08 6.08 -0.64
N ILE A 3 14.93 7.40 -0.72
CA ILE A 3 13.90 8.08 -1.50
C ILE A 3 14.59 9.23 -2.25
N GLY A 4 14.36 9.35 -3.55
CA GLY A 4 14.95 10.42 -4.36
C GLY A 4 14.89 10.11 -5.85
N THR A 5 15.62 10.89 -6.63
CA THR A 5 15.77 10.73 -8.08
C THR A 5 17.15 10.18 -8.42
N GLY A 6 17.31 9.52 -9.59
CA GLY A 6 18.57 8.97 -10.06
C GLY A 6 19.17 7.86 -9.20
N LEU A 7 18.38 7.25 -8.30
CA LEU A 7 18.89 6.21 -7.40
C LEU A 7 19.27 4.93 -8.16
N LEU A 8 18.54 4.61 -9.23
CA LEU A 8 18.85 3.45 -10.06
C LEU A 8 20.18 3.59 -10.81
N GLU A 9 20.66 4.80 -11.06
CA GLU A 9 21.96 5.04 -11.70
C GLU A 9 23.12 4.71 -10.77
N ARG A 10 22.90 4.91 -9.47
CA ARG A 10 23.87 4.67 -8.40
C ARG A 10 23.58 3.41 -7.60
N LEU A 11 22.72 2.53 -8.12
CA LEU A 11 22.19 1.39 -7.36
C LEU A 11 23.30 0.46 -6.85
N GLU A 12 24.38 0.26 -7.61
CA GLU A 12 25.50 -0.57 -7.17
C GLU A 12 26.18 -0.07 -5.89
N GLU A 13 26.19 1.27 -5.67
CA GLU A 13 26.74 1.90 -4.45
C GLU A 13 25.75 1.87 -3.29
N LEU A 14 24.45 2.02 -3.61
CA LEU A 14 23.38 2.21 -2.63
C LEU A 14 22.85 0.91 -2.03
N LEU A 15 23.01 -0.22 -2.74
CA LEU A 15 22.56 -1.50 -2.23
C LEU A 15 23.41 -1.96 -1.04
N PRO A 16 22.81 -2.57 0.00
CA PRO A 16 23.56 -3.15 1.09
C PRO A 16 24.49 -4.25 0.61
N PRO A 17 25.53 -4.60 1.37
CA PRO A 17 26.34 -5.76 1.08
C PRO A 17 25.55 -7.06 1.21
N PHE A 18 25.84 -8.04 0.35
CA PHE A 18 25.27 -9.39 0.40
C PHE A 18 26.39 -10.39 0.68
N PRO A 19 26.86 -10.55 1.92
CA PRO A 19 28.01 -11.38 2.24
C PRO A 19 27.73 -12.84 1.91
N GLY A 20 28.63 -13.45 1.10
CA GLY A 20 28.50 -14.84 0.67
C GLY A 20 27.55 -15.07 -0.51
N ALA A 21 26.93 -14.03 -1.05
CA ALA A 21 26.13 -14.14 -2.26
C ALA A 21 27.00 -14.38 -3.50
N GLY A 22 26.54 -15.25 -4.38
CA GLY A 22 27.14 -15.48 -5.71
C GLY A 22 26.16 -15.16 -6.84
N ALA A 23 24.88 -15.05 -6.52
CA ALA A 23 23.83 -14.74 -7.48
C ALA A 23 22.81 -13.75 -6.90
N ALA A 24 21.89 -13.26 -7.73
CA ALA A 24 20.73 -12.48 -7.33
C ALA A 24 19.56 -12.76 -8.28
N ALA A 25 18.36 -12.85 -7.73
CA ALA A 25 17.13 -12.96 -8.50
C ALA A 25 16.42 -11.60 -8.54
N VAL A 26 16.09 -11.09 -9.72
CA VAL A 26 15.31 -9.87 -9.92
C VAL A 26 13.92 -10.27 -10.39
N VAL A 27 12.93 -10.15 -9.51
CA VAL A 27 11.51 -10.38 -9.83
C VAL A 27 10.90 -9.08 -10.33
N TRP A 28 10.32 -9.09 -11.51
CA TRP A 28 9.81 -7.89 -12.17
C TRP A 28 8.56 -8.19 -12.99
N SER A 29 7.77 -7.17 -13.29
CA SER A 29 6.57 -7.29 -14.12
C SER A 29 6.59 -6.32 -15.29
N PRO A 30 5.98 -6.68 -16.45
CA PRO A 30 5.77 -5.71 -17.53
C PRO A 30 5.00 -4.46 -17.03
N PRO A 31 5.34 -3.27 -17.47
CA PRO A 31 6.28 -2.85 -18.52
C PRO A 31 7.70 -2.51 -18.04
N LEU A 32 8.18 -3.05 -16.93
CA LEU A 32 9.42 -2.66 -16.25
C LEU A 32 10.69 -3.38 -16.72
N ALA A 33 10.69 -3.98 -17.92
CA ALA A 33 11.84 -4.72 -18.44
C ALA A 33 13.14 -3.90 -18.47
N GLU A 34 13.07 -2.62 -18.86
CA GLU A 34 14.23 -1.73 -18.87
C GLU A 34 14.76 -1.47 -17.46
N VAL A 35 13.88 -1.17 -16.50
CA VAL A 35 14.23 -0.96 -15.10
C VAL A 35 14.87 -2.22 -14.51
N ALA A 36 14.25 -3.38 -14.74
CA ALA A 36 14.81 -4.67 -14.31
C ALA A 36 16.19 -4.94 -14.93
N GLY A 37 16.37 -4.59 -16.20
CA GLY A 37 17.68 -4.69 -16.87
C GLY A 37 18.73 -3.77 -16.26
N ARG A 38 18.37 -2.52 -15.87
CA ARG A 38 19.27 -1.59 -15.15
C ARG A 38 19.68 -2.16 -13.80
N VAL A 39 18.71 -2.68 -13.03
CA VAL A 39 18.97 -3.36 -11.75
C VAL A 39 19.89 -4.55 -11.93
N GLY A 40 19.62 -5.40 -12.95
CA GLY A 40 20.47 -6.54 -13.27
C GLY A 40 21.91 -6.15 -13.60
N ARG A 41 22.12 -5.10 -14.40
CA ARG A 41 23.46 -4.60 -14.71
C ARG A 41 24.19 -4.09 -13.46
N ALA A 42 23.51 -3.37 -12.56
CA ALA A 42 24.10 -2.90 -11.31
C ALA A 42 24.57 -4.08 -10.42
N LEU A 43 23.76 -5.13 -10.31
CA LEU A 43 24.13 -6.37 -9.58
C LEU A 43 25.29 -7.11 -10.25
N GLY A 44 25.28 -7.19 -11.59
CA GLY A 44 26.39 -7.78 -12.35
C GLY A 44 27.72 -7.08 -12.13
N ARG A 45 27.73 -5.72 -12.06
CA ARG A 45 28.94 -4.96 -11.72
C ARG A 45 29.45 -5.25 -10.30
N ARG A 46 28.57 -5.69 -9.40
CA ARG A 46 28.96 -6.18 -8.06
C ARG A 46 29.44 -7.64 -8.05
N GLY A 47 29.58 -8.28 -9.22
CA GLY A 47 30.07 -9.64 -9.38
C GLY A 47 29.02 -10.73 -9.14
N LEU A 48 27.72 -10.39 -9.08
CA LEU A 48 26.65 -11.37 -8.89
C LEU A 48 26.17 -11.92 -10.24
N ALA A 49 25.91 -13.24 -10.30
CA ALA A 49 25.17 -13.85 -11.40
C ALA A 49 23.69 -13.44 -11.30
N VAL A 50 23.14 -12.82 -12.34
CA VAL A 50 21.79 -12.21 -12.28
C VAL A 50 20.77 -13.06 -13.03
N HIS A 51 19.65 -13.35 -12.35
CA HIS A 51 18.50 -14.07 -12.90
C HIS A 51 17.29 -13.14 -12.93
N LEU A 52 16.85 -12.75 -14.13
CA LEU A 52 15.64 -11.94 -14.33
C LEU A 52 14.41 -12.86 -14.36
N LEU A 53 13.51 -12.68 -13.41
CA LEU A 53 12.32 -13.51 -13.22
C LEU A 53 11.05 -12.67 -13.45
N GLU A 54 10.49 -12.75 -14.64
CA GLU A 54 9.24 -12.04 -14.98
C GLU A 54 8.04 -12.68 -14.30
N VAL A 55 7.12 -11.85 -13.78
CA VAL A 55 5.81 -12.25 -13.25
C VAL A 55 4.71 -11.44 -13.97
N PRO A 56 3.45 -11.88 -13.95
CA PRO A 56 2.35 -11.08 -14.50
C PRO A 56 2.28 -9.67 -13.91
N ALA A 57 1.70 -8.72 -14.65
CA ALA A 57 1.47 -7.39 -14.14
C ALA A 57 0.25 -7.33 -13.20
N GLY A 58 0.30 -6.43 -12.21
CA GLY A 58 -0.81 -6.19 -11.29
C GLY A 58 -1.16 -7.38 -10.41
N GLU A 59 -2.42 -7.45 -9.99
CA GLU A 59 -2.91 -8.43 -9.00
C GLU A 59 -2.83 -9.88 -9.50
N GLU A 60 -2.74 -10.09 -10.80
CA GLU A 60 -2.51 -11.43 -11.39
C GLU A 60 -1.17 -12.04 -10.92
N ALA A 61 -0.20 -11.23 -10.52
CA ALA A 61 1.05 -11.71 -9.92
C ALA A 61 0.82 -12.41 -8.57
N LYS A 62 -0.20 -11.99 -7.81
CA LYS A 62 -0.42 -12.42 -6.42
C LYS A 62 -1.13 -13.77 -6.31
N ARG A 63 -0.83 -14.71 -7.18
CA ARG A 63 -1.43 -16.05 -7.19
C ARG A 63 -0.42 -17.13 -6.81
N LEU A 64 -0.85 -18.14 -6.06
CA LEU A 64 0.00 -19.27 -5.68
C LEU A 64 0.70 -19.97 -6.88
N PRO A 65 0.06 -20.17 -8.04
CA PRO A 65 0.74 -20.74 -9.20
C PRO A 65 1.92 -19.88 -9.70
N VAL A 66 1.85 -18.54 -9.57
CA VAL A 66 2.95 -17.65 -9.92
C VAL A 66 4.13 -17.85 -8.97
N VAL A 67 3.86 -17.95 -7.67
CA VAL A 67 4.90 -18.27 -6.67
C VAL A 67 5.52 -19.65 -6.92
N ALA A 68 4.72 -20.67 -7.22
CA ALA A 68 5.22 -21.98 -7.57
C ALA A 68 6.13 -21.93 -8.82
N GLY A 69 5.76 -21.12 -9.82
CA GLY A 69 6.60 -20.87 -10.99
C GLY A 69 7.91 -20.16 -10.65
N LEU A 70 7.90 -19.21 -9.69
CA LEU A 70 9.12 -18.57 -9.17
C LEU A 70 10.04 -19.59 -8.51
N TYR A 71 9.50 -20.48 -7.67
CA TYR A 71 10.32 -21.54 -7.04
C TYR A 71 10.94 -22.49 -8.07
N GLY A 72 10.19 -22.87 -9.11
CA GLY A 72 10.74 -23.70 -10.20
C GLY A 72 11.93 -23.05 -10.90
N ARG A 73 11.84 -21.73 -11.17
CA ARG A 73 12.94 -20.96 -11.78
C ARG A 73 14.11 -20.75 -10.83
N LEU A 74 13.87 -20.50 -9.55
CA LEU A 74 14.92 -20.41 -8.54
C LEU A 74 15.63 -21.74 -8.32
N ALA A 75 14.90 -22.86 -8.37
CA ALA A 75 15.48 -24.20 -8.26
C ALA A 75 16.33 -24.61 -9.48
N ALA A 76 16.05 -24.05 -10.64
CA ALA A 76 16.77 -24.35 -11.88
C ALA A 76 18.16 -23.65 -11.96
N VAL A 77 18.47 -22.74 -11.03
CA VAL A 77 19.73 -22.00 -10.99
C VAL A 77 20.43 -22.22 -9.65
N PRO A 78 21.78 -22.15 -9.59
CA PRO A 78 22.50 -22.30 -8.33
C PRO A 78 22.22 -21.12 -7.39
N THR A 79 21.22 -21.25 -6.54
CA THR A 79 20.88 -20.24 -5.53
C THR A 79 21.25 -20.69 -4.13
N ARG A 80 21.77 -19.75 -3.34
CA ARG A 80 22.17 -19.94 -1.93
C ARG A 80 21.29 -19.10 -1.02
N ARG A 81 21.28 -19.40 0.25
CA ARG A 81 20.52 -18.60 1.23
C ARG A 81 21.00 -17.14 1.33
N ALA A 82 22.25 -16.85 0.97
CA ALA A 82 22.81 -15.50 0.95
C ALA A 82 22.40 -14.69 -0.30
N ASP A 83 21.90 -15.36 -1.35
CA ASP A 83 21.58 -14.70 -2.62
C ASP A 83 20.28 -13.92 -2.49
N PRO A 84 20.28 -12.58 -2.75
CA PRO A 84 19.12 -11.76 -2.55
C PRO A 84 18.05 -11.94 -3.66
N VAL A 85 16.80 -11.74 -3.27
CA VAL A 85 15.70 -11.45 -4.18
C VAL A 85 15.48 -9.94 -4.20
N LEU A 86 15.44 -9.35 -5.40
CA LEU A 86 15.09 -7.96 -5.60
C LEU A 86 13.73 -7.87 -6.29
N ALA A 87 12.80 -7.12 -5.73
CA ALA A 87 11.46 -6.91 -6.28
C ALA A 87 11.41 -5.57 -7.01
N VAL A 88 11.18 -5.57 -8.32
CA VAL A 88 11.07 -4.37 -9.17
C VAL A 88 9.64 -4.24 -9.67
N GLY A 89 8.84 -3.36 -9.07
CA GLY A 89 7.45 -3.22 -9.47
C GLY A 89 6.56 -2.48 -8.47
N GLY A 90 5.26 -2.51 -8.72
CA GLY A 90 4.26 -2.02 -7.79
C GLY A 90 4.03 -2.98 -6.62
N GLY A 91 3.02 -2.67 -5.78
CA GLY A 91 2.71 -3.43 -4.57
C GLY A 91 2.53 -4.93 -4.79
N ALA A 92 1.85 -5.34 -5.86
CA ALA A 92 1.65 -6.76 -6.16
C ALA A 92 2.97 -7.50 -6.42
N THR A 93 3.92 -6.85 -7.12
CA THR A 93 5.24 -7.44 -7.38
C THR A 93 6.07 -7.52 -6.10
N THR A 94 6.04 -6.48 -5.25
CA THR A 94 6.76 -6.50 -3.96
C THR A 94 6.20 -7.55 -3.01
N ASP A 95 4.87 -7.74 -2.99
CA ASP A 95 4.20 -8.75 -2.16
C ASP A 95 4.59 -10.18 -2.58
N VAL A 96 4.47 -10.50 -3.87
CA VAL A 96 4.76 -11.86 -4.36
C VAL A 96 6.25 -12.20 -4.28
N ALA A 97 7.12 -11.25 -4.64
CA ALA A 97 8.57 -11.44 -4.53
C ALA A 97 9.01 -11.55 -3.07
N GLY A 98 8.43 -10.73 -2.19
CA GLY A 98 8.67 -10.78 -0.76
C GLY A 98 8.22 -12.10 -0.15
N PHE A 99 7.05 -12.62 -0.53
CA PHE A 99 6.57 -13.93 -0.08
C PHE A 99 7.46 -15.07 -0.60
N ALA A 100 7.87 -14.99 -1.86
CA ALA A 100 8.84 -15.95 -2.40
C ALA A 100 10.18 -15.90 -1.64
N ALA A 101 10.71 -14.72 -1.35
CA ALA A 101 11.92 -14.53 -0.56
C ALA A 101 11.79 -15.08 0.87
N ALA A 102 10.65 -14.84 1.52
CA ALA A 102 10.38 -15.31 2.88
C ALA A 102 10.37 -16.83 3.00
N THR A 103 9.98 -17.54 1.94
CA THR A 103 9.75 -18.99 1.96
C THR A 103 10.82 -19.77 1.23
N TRP A 104 11.47 -19.19 0.22
CA TRP A 104 12.59 -19.83 -0.49
C TRP A 104 13.76 -20.09 0.48
N LEU A 105 14.25 -21.32 0.52
CA LEU A 105 15.31 -21.79 1.45
C LEU A 105 15.04 -21.42 2.93
N ARG A 106 13.79 -21.23 3.32
CA ARG A 106 13.32 -20.75 4.64
C ARG A 106 13.76 -19.30 4.96
N GLY A 107 13.86 -18.47 3.93
CA GLY A 107 14.20 -17.05 4.02
C GLY A 107 15.53 -16.72 3.34
N VAL A 108 15.46 -15.80 2.39
CA VAL A 108 16.60 -15.18 1.69
C VAL A 108 16.50 -13.66 1.79
N PRO A 109 17.59 -12.91 1.64
CA PRO A 109 17.55 -11.45 1.69
C PRO A 109 16.59 -10.86 0.63
N LEU A 110 15.84 -9.84 1.01
CA LEU A 110 14.91 -9.12 0.15
C LEU A 110 15.33 -7.66 0.00
N VAL A 111 15.22 -7.12 -1.21
CA VAL A 111 15.30 -5.69 -1.48
C VAL A 111 14.11 -5.28 -2.33
N ASN A 112 13.38 -4.24 -1.92
CA ASN A 112 12.26 -3.71 -2.67
C ASN A 112 12.67 -2.46 -3.46
N LEU A 113 12.34 -2.45 -4.75
CA LEU A 113 12.44 -1.30 -5.64
C LEU A 113 11.02 -0.97 -6.16
N PRO A 114 10.20 -0.30 -5.33
CA PRO A 114 8.83 0.04 -5.71
C PRO A 114 8.83 1.09 -6.83
N THR A 115 7.97 0.89 -7.82
CA THR A 115 7.83 1.76 -9.01
C THR A 115 6.45 2.41 -9.11
N THR A 116 5.67 2.38 -8.04
CA THR A 116 4.38 3.07 -7.91
C THR A 116 4.35 3.85 -6.60
N VAL A 117 3.60 4.95 -6.55
CA VAL A 117 3.45 5.72 -5.30
C VAL A 117 2.93 4.82 -4.18
N LEU A 118 1.89 4.00 -4.45
CA LEU A 118 1.34 3.04 -3.49
C LEU A 118 2.43 2.05 -2.99
N GLY A 119 3.26 1.54 -3.89
CA GLY A 119 4.39 0.68 -3.51
C GLY A 119 5.37 1.40 -2.59
N MET A 120 5.70 2.66 -2.89
CA MET A 120 6.69 3.45 -2.14
C MET A 120 6.23 3.80 -0.73
N VAL A 121 4.93 4.16 -0.57
CA VAL A 121 4.41 4.65 0.72
C VAL A 121 3.75 3.57 1.56
N ASP A 122 3.38 2.44 0.94
CA ASP A 122 2.64 1.37 1.63
C ASP A 122 3.25 -0.02 1.42
N ALA A 123 3.08 -0.65 0.27
CA ALA A 123 3.31 -2.09 0.11
C ALA A 123 4.77 -2.51 0.36
N ALA A 124 5.77 -1.74 -0.07
CA ALA A 124 7.18 -2.09 0.12
C ALA A 124 7.70 -1.85 1.54
N VAL A 125 6.88 -1.28 2.44
CA VAL A 125 7.28 -0.88 3.80
C VAL A 125 6.48 -1.66 4.84
N GLY A 126 7.16 -2.21 5.85
CA GLY A 126 6.50 -2.87 6.99
C GLY A 126 6.43 -4.39 6.91
N GLY A 127 7.11 -4.99 5.92
CA GLY A 127 7.41 -6.43 5.88
C GLY A 127 6.22 -7.35 5.62
N LYS A 128 5.01 -6.85 5.37
CA LYS A 128 3.89 -7.70 4.96
C LYS A 128 4.12 -8.17 3.54
N THR A 129 4.12 -9.47 3.32
CA THR A 129 4.23 -10.10 2.00
C THR A 129 3.13 -11.15 1.87
N GLY A 130 2.63 -11.41 0.66
CA GLY A 130 1.56 -12.37 0.55
C GLY A 130 1.01 -12.54 -0.85
N VAL A 131 0.07 -13.48 -0.92
CA VAL A 131 -0.66 -13.84 -2.12
C VAL A 131 -2.15 -13.96 -1.83
N ASP A 132 -2.93 -13.88 -2.90
CA ASP A 132 -4.38 -13.97 -2.86
C ASP A 132 -4.85 -15.40 -3.08
N LEU A 133 -5.98 -15.72 -2.47
CA LEU A 133 -6.74 -16.95 -2.71
C LEU A 133 -8.12 -16.56 -3.30
N GLU A 134 -8.83 -17.54 -3.86
CA GLU A 134 -10.24 -17.34 -4.26
C GLU A 134 -11.11 -16.88 -3.08
N ALA A 135 -10.76 -17.31 -1.86
CA ALA A 135 -11.46 -16.94 -0.63
C ALA A 135 -11.22 -15.48 -0.17
N GLY A 136 -10.23 -14.79 -0.74
CA GLY A 136 -9.95 -13.38 -0.41
C GLY A 136 -8.48 -13.01 -0.58
N LYS A 137 -8.23 -11.70 -0.61
CA LYS A 137 -6.87 -11.11 -0.73
C LYS A 137 -6.03 -11.33 0.51
N ASN A 138 -4.71 -11.47 0.31
CA ASN A 138 -3.67 -11.46 1.35
C ASN A 138 -3.91 -12.47 2.50
N LEU A 139 -4.58 -13.60 2.23
CA LEU A 139 -4.86 -14.62 3.26
C LEU A 139 -3.68 -15.54 3.54
N VAL A 140 -2.75 -15.64 2.60
CA VAL A 140 -1.51 -16.40 2.72
C VAL A 140 -0.35 -15.44 2.58
N GLY A 141 0.52 -15.39 3.58
CA GLY A 141 1.63 -14.46 3.58
C GLY A 141 2.61 -14.72 4.72
N ALA A 142 3.64 -13.89 4.76
CA ALA A 142 4.65 -13.89 5.81
C ALA A 142 5.06 -12.46 6.14
N PHE A 143 5.50 -12.24 7.38
CA PHE A 143 6.24 -11.03 7.73
C PHE A 143 7.71 -11.25 7.37
N HIS A 144 8.22 -10.49 6.41
CA HIS A 144 9.59 -10.57 5.92
C HIS A 144 10.12 -9.17 5.61
N GLN A 145 10.92 -8.61 6.52
CA GLN A 145 11.45 -7.27 6.36
C GLN A 145 12.48 -7.22 5.24
N PRO A 146 12.38 -6.25 4.31
CA PRO A 146 13.43 -6.04 3.32
C PRO A 146 14.69 -5.47 3.97
N LEU A 147 15.87 -5.89 3.51
CA LEU A 147 17.15 -5.29 3.88
C LEU A 147 17.25 -3.82 3.45
N ALA A 148 16.64 -3.50 2.32
CA ALA A 148 16.56 -2.14 1.81
C ALA A 148 15.29 -1.94 0.97
N VAL A 149 14.82 -0.68 0.96
CA VAL A 149 13.81 -0.21 0.01
C VAL A 149 14.43 0.99 -0.72
N VAL A 150 14.44 0.94 -2.05
CA VAL A 150 14.98 2.01 -2.92
C VAL A 150 13.83 2.54 -3.78
N ALA A 151 13.31 3.69 -3.40
CA ALA A 151 12.22 4.40 -4.08
C ALA A 151 12.81 5.48 -5.00
N ASP A 152 13.10 5.12 -6.24
CA ASP A 152 13.53 6.06 -7.26
C ASP A 152 12.30 6.71 -7.90
N LEU A 153 12.10 8.00 -7.63
CA LEU A 153 10.94 8.76 -8.10
C LEU A 153 10.91 8.91 -9.63
N ASP A 154 12.06 8.79 -10.30
CA ASP A 154 12.11 8.82 -11.77
C ASP A 154 11.33 7.65 -12.40
N THR A 155 11.13 6.56 -11.67
CA THR A 155 10.32 5.43 -12.13
C THR A 155 8.84 5.76 -12.27
N LEU A 156 8.38 6.86 -11.68
CA LEU A 156 6.99 7.31 -11.73
C LEU A 156 6.65 8.09 -13.01
N ALA A 157 7.64 8.51 -13.79
CA ALA A 157 7.42 9.33 -15.00
C ALA A 157 6.51 8.68 -16.05
N GLY A 158 6.46 7.35 -16.10
CA GLY A 158 5.57 6.60 -17.01
C GLY A 158 4.33 6.01 -16.32
N LEU A 159 4.11 6.30 -15.04
CA LEU A 159 2.99 5.74 -14.30
C LEU A 159 1.68 6.42 -14.69
N PRO A 160 0.61 5.67 -15.02
CA PRO A 160 -0.69 6.26 -15.32
C PRO A 160 -1.18 7.15 -14.17
N ALA A 161 -1.72 8.33 -14.48
CA ALA A 161 -2.18 9.30 -13.49
C ALA A 161 -3.18 8.70 -12.48
N ALA A 162 -3.98 7.73 -12.89
CA ALA A 162 -4.90 7.04 -11.99
C ALA A 162 -4.17 6.18 -10.93
N GLU A 163 -3.01 5.61 -11.27
CA GLU A 163 -2.16 4.88 -10.32
C GLU A 163 -1.43 5.84 -9.37
N VAL A 164 -1.02 7.01 -9.87
CA VAL A 164 -0.47 8.09 -9.03
C VAL A 164 -1.51 8.50 -7.98
N ARG A 165 -2.73 8.85 -8.43
CA ARG A 165 -3.84 9.22 -7.53
C ARG A 165 -4.14 8.13 -6.51
N SER A 166 -4.20 6.88 -6.95
CA SER A 166 -4.44 5.74 -6.05
C SER A 166 -3.39 5.65 -4.94
N GLY A 167 -2.11 5.89 -5.26
CA GLY A 167 -1.05 5.94 -4.26
C GLY A 167 -1.14 7.17 -3.35
N LEU A 168 -1.54 8.33 -3.89
CA LEU A 168 -1.72 9.55 -3.09
C LEU A 168 -2.87 9.44 -2.07
N ALA A 169 -3.85 8.55 -2.28
CA ALA A 169 -4.85 8.24 -1.27
C ALA A 169 -4.22 7.70 0.03
N GLU A 170 -3.16 6.90 -0.08
CA GLU A 170 -2.42 6.39 1.08
C GLU A 170 -1.58 7.49 1.76
N VAL A 171 -1.04 8.44 0.98
CA VAL A 171 -0.39 9.63 1.53
C VAL A 171 -1.43 10.48 2.29
N ALA A 172 -2.62 10.70 1.70
CA ALA A 172 -3.71 11.40 2.35
C ALA A 172 -4.14 10.70 3.65
N LYS A 173 -4.28 9.38 3.64
CA LYS A 173 -4.58 8.57 4.83
C LYS A 173 -3.53 8.78 5.92
N ALA A 174 -2.25 8.70 5.58
CA ALA A 174 -1.16 8.91 6.53
C ALA A 174 -1.20 10.33 7.12
N GLY A 175 -1.50 11.33 6.28
CA GLY A 175 -1.67 12.71 6.72
C GLY A 175 -2.87 12.90 7.63
N LEU A 176 -4.06 12.52 7.16
CA LEU A 176 -5.31 12.75 7.89
C LEU A 176 -5.36 12.02 9.23
N ALA A 177 -4.86 10.77 9.27
CA ALA A 177 -4.96 9.95 10.47
C ALA A 177 -3.69 9.97 11.35
N GLY A 178 -2.52 10.35 10.81
CA GLY A 178 -1.25 10.24 11.53
C GLY A 178 -0.46 11.53 11.67
N ASP A 179 -0.43 12.38 10.65
CA ASP A 179 0.37 13.62 10.62
C ASP A 179 -0.36 14.74 9.87
N PRO A 180 -1.12 15.61 10.56
CA PRO A 180 -1.85 16.72 9.92
C PRO A 180 -0.98 17.64 9.06
N ALA A 181 0.31 17.82 9.42
CA ALA A 181 1.22 18.66 8.63
C ALA A 181 1.50 18.02 7.25
N LEU A 182 1.52 16.68 7.16
CA LEU A 182 1.60 15.96 5.89
C LEU A 182 0.34 16.17 5.04
N ALA A 183 -0.86 16.14 5.66
CA ALA A 183 -2.12 16.42 4.95
C ALA A 183 -2.13 17.85 4.37
N GLU A 184 -1.70 18.84 5.13
CA GLU A 184 -1.56 20.21 4.66
C GLU A 184 -0.51 20.35 3.53
N ALA A 185 0.64 19.67 3.65
CA ALA A 185 1.68 19.68 2.62
C ALA A 185 1.14 19.07 1.31
N LEU A 186 0.38 17.97 1.41
CA LEU A 186 -0.26 17.30 0.28
C LEU A 186 -1.30 18.22 -0.38
N ALA A 187 -2.13 18.91 0.41
CA ALA A 187 -3.12 19.85 -0.12
C ALA A 187 -2.45 21.00 -0.90
N ARG A 188 -1.36 21.58 -0.36
CA ARG A 188 -0.60 22.65 -1.03
C ARG A 188 0.07 22.22 -2.33
N SER A 189 0.43 20.95 -2.47
CA SER A 189 1.15 20.41 -3.63
C SER A 189 0.34 19.41 -4.45
N ALA A 190 -1.00 19.39 -4.31
CA ALA A 190 -1.86 18.40 -4.95
C ALA A 190 -1.67 18.32 -6.47
N GLY A 191 -1.69 19.45 -7.19
CA GLY A 191 -1.49 19.48 -8.64
C GLY A 191 -0.16 18.88 -9.08
N PRO A 192 1.01 19.38 -8.60
CA PRO A 192 2.31 18.79 -8.90
C PRO A 192 2.42 17.33 -8.48
N ALA A 193 1.88 16.93 -7.32
CA ALA A 193 1.91 15.55 -6.86
C ALA A 193 1.12 14.59 -7.79
N VAL A 194 -0.07 15.01 -8.25
CA VAL A 194 -0.87 14.26 -9.22
C VAL A 194 -0.18 14.17 -10.58
N ALA A 195 0.60 15.19 -10.94
CA ALA A 195 1.44 15.18 -12.15
C ALA A 195 2.72 14.33 -11.98
N ALA A 196 2.90 13.67 -10.86
CA ALA A 196 4.08 12.87 -10.51
C ALA A 196 5.40 13.67 -10.52
N ASP A 197 5.34 14.97 -10.19
CA ASP A 197 6.55 15.78 -10.02
C ASP A 197 7.42 15.24 -8.87
N PRO A 198 8.66 14.81 -9.14
CA PRO A 198 9.52 14.25 -8.11
C PRO A 198 9.83 15.22 -6.97
N ALA A 199 9.94 16.53 -7.25
CA ALA A 199 10.20 17.52 -6.21
C ALA A 199 9.02 17.69 -5.24
N ALA A 200 7.80 17.55 -5.74
CA ALA A 200 6.60 17.54 -4.91
C ALA A 200 6.42 16.21 -4.18
N LEU A 201 6.71 15.08 -4.84
CA LEU A 201 6.50 13.75 -4.28
C LEU A 201 7.50 13.36 -3.20
N ALA A 202 8.77 13.77 -3.32
CA ALA A 202 9.82 13.35 -2.38
C ALA A 202 9.45 13.62 -0.91
N PRO A 203 9.08 14.84 -0.48
CA PRO A 203 8.71 15.09 0.90
C PRO A 203 7.41 14.39 1.32
N LEU A 204 6.47 14.18 0.39
CA LEU A 204 5.20 13.50 0.66
C LEU A 204 5.40 12.00 0.89
N VAL A 205 6.20 11.36 0.04
CA VAL A 205 6.57 9.94 0.20
C VAL A 205 7.35 9.75 1.50
N GLU A 206 8.33 10.63 1.80
CA GLU A 206 9.08 10.58 3.04
C GLU A 206 8.18 10.72 4.27
N GLY A 207 7.26 11.69 4.26
CA GLY A 207 6.30 11.91 5.35
C GLY A 207 5.41 10.69 5.57
N ALA A 208 4.81 10.14 4.52
CA ALA A 208 3.96 8.94 4.62
C ALA A 208 4.73 7.72 5.13
N VAL A 209 5.95 7.50 4.63
CA VAL A 209 6.83 6.42 5.11
C VAL A 209 7.18 6.60 6.59
N ARG A 210 7.45 7.83 7.03
CA ARG A 210 7.77 8.14 8.43
C ARG A 210 6.59 7.79 9.35
N VAL A 211 5.37 8.17 8.98
CA VAL A 211 4.15 7.78 9.71
C VAL A 211 4.03 6.26 9.76
N LYS A 212 4.12 5.60 8.61
CA LYS A 212 3.98 4.14 8.55
C LYS A 212 5.07 3.43 9.36
N ALA A 213 6.32 3.85 9.24
CA ALA A 213 7.45 3.24 9.95
C ALA A 213 7.31 3.37 11.48
N ALA A 214 6.81 4.52 11.98
CA ALA A 214 6.55 4.69 13.40
C ALA A 214 5.47 3.72 13.90
N VAL A 215 4.37 3.59 13.14
CA VAL A 215 3.26 2.68 13.47
C VAL A 215 3.70 1.21 13.43
N VAL A 216 4.42 0.80 12.38
CA VAL A 216 4.93 -0.57 12.23
C VAL A 216 5.98 -0.89 13.29
N GLY A 217 6.89 0.05 13.58
CA GLY A 217 7.93 -0.15 14.59
C GLY A 217 7.36 -0.35 16.00
N ALA A 218 6.17 0.19 16.29
CA ALA A 218 5.49 0.00 17.56
C ALA A 218 4.73 -1.35 17.65
N ASP A 219 4.30 -1.93 16.51
CA ASP A 219 3.51 -3.17 16.43
C ASP A 219 3.77 -3.89 15.10
N GLU A 220 4.94 -4.56 14.99
CA GLU A 220 5.39 -5.19 13.74
C GLU A 220 4.45 -6.30 13.26
N HIS A 221 3.90 -7.09 14.17
CA HIS A 221 3.11 -8.28 13.84
C HIS A 221 1.59 -8.04 13.91
N GLU A 222 1.15 -6.79 14.13
CA GLU A 222 -0.29 -6.45 14.24
C GLU A 222 -1.00 -7.25 15.35
N GLU A 223 -0.31 -7.48 16.45
CA GLU A 223 -0.84 -8.24 17.60
C GLU A 223 -1.86 -7.43 18.41
N GLY A 224 -1.85 -6.09 18.23
CA GLY A 224 -2.72 -5.16 18.94
C GLY A 224 -2.41 -5.12 20.43
N ARG A 225 -1.93 -3.98 20.97
CA ARG A 225 -1.86 -3.77 22.41
C ARG A 225 -3.19 -3.21 22.89
N ASP A 226 -3.72 -3.74 23.98
CA ASP A 226 -4.99 -3.32 24.56
C ASP A 226 -5.04 -1.78 24.72
N GLY A 227 -6.03 -1.15 24.03
CA GLY A 227 -6.31 0.27 24.14
C GLY A 227 -5.52 1.20 23.22
N ALA A 228 -4.48 0.76 22.54
CA ALA A 228 -3.74 1.58 21.59
C ALA A 228 -4.29 1.39 20.16
N VAL A 229 -4.37 2.46 19.37
CA VAL A 229 -4.75 2.40 17.96
C VAL A 229 -3.73 1.58 17.17
N GLY A 230 -2.43 1.68 17.52
CA GLY A 230 -1.35 0.89 16.96
C GLY A 230 -1.40 0.80 15.44
N ARG A 231 -1.13 -0.39 14.90
CA ARG A 231 -1.16 -0.66 13.46
C ARG A 231 -2.57 -0.56 12.84
N LEU A 232 -3.65 -0.53 13.66
CA LEU A 232 -5.02 -0.32 13.19
C LEU A 232 -5.23 1.06 12.55
N LEU A 233 -4.41 2.07 12.89
CA LEU A 233 -4.40 3.37 12.21
C LEU A 233 -4.31 3.21 10.69
N LEU A 234 -3.48 2.28 10.23
CA LEU A 234 -3.27 2.03 8.80
C LEU A 234 -4.54 1.52 8.09
N ASN A 235 -5.56 1.10 8.86
CA ASN A 235 -6.86 0.68 8.35
C ASN A 235 -7.89 1.83 8.30
N TYR A 236 -7.51 3.09 8.54
CA TYR A 236 -8.41 4.22 8.34
C TYR A 236 -8.94 4.25 6.89
N GLY A 237 -10.26 4.33 6.72
CA GLY A 237 -10.92 4.22 5.42
C GLY A 237 -11.04 2.79 4.85
N HIS A 238 -10.23 1.85 5.32
CA HIS A 238 -10.14 0.52 4.71
C HIS A 238 -11.34 -0.39 5.00
N THR A 239 -12.09 -0.17 6.08
CA THR A 239 -13.25 -1.01 6.40
C THR A 239 -14.30 -0.94 5.29
N LEU A 240 -14.66 0.26 4.84
CA LEU A 240 -15.52 0.42 3.67
C LEU A 240 -14.74 0.14 2.37
N GLY A 241 -13.50 0.63 2.24
CA GLY A 241 -12.69 0.45 1.03
C GLY A 241 -12.60 -1.02 0.61
N HIS A 242 -12.24 -1.93 1.50
CA HIS A 242 -12.17 -3.37 1.23
C HIS A 242 -13.55 -3.98 0.90
N ALA A 243 -14.62 -3.48 1.52
CA ALA A 243 -15.97 -3.92 1.18
C ALA A 243 -16.34 -3.54 -0.26
N LEU A 244 -15.99 -2.33 -0.68
CA LEU A 244 -16.21 -1.85 -2.06
C LEU A 244 -15.37 -2.64 -3.08
N GLU A 245 -14.08 -2.87 -2.81
CA GLU A 245 -13.23 -3.70 -3.67
C GLU A 245 -13.82 -5.11 -3.86
N ARG A 246 -14.32 -5.72 -2.78
CA ARG A 246 -14.92 -7.05 -2.81
C ARG A 246 -16.22 -7.06 -3.62
N LEU A 247 -17.12 -6.11 -3.40
CA LEU A 247 -18.38 -6.00 -4.13
C LEU A 247 -18.18 -5.74 -5.61
N ALA A 248 -17.13 -4.98 -5.98
CA ALA A 248 -16.73 -4.76 -7.36
C ALA A 248 -15.98 -5.98 -7.97
N GLY A 249 -15.84 -7.09 -7.24
CA GLY A 249 -15.07 -8.25 -7.70
C GLY A 249 -13.60 -7.90 -7.98
N TYR A 250 -13.07 -6.91 -7.27
CA TYR A 250 -11.73 -6.35 -7.46
C TYR A 250 -11.49 -5.77 -8.86
N ARG A 251 -12.57 -5.32 -9.51
CA ARG A 251 -12.56 -4.72 -10.84
C ARG A 251 -13.34 -3.39 -10.81
N GLY A 252 -12.86 -2.41 -11.55
CA GLY A 252 -13.56 -1.11 -11.70
C GLY A 252 -13.04 -0.02 -10.76
N LEU A 253 -13.02 -0.22 -9.44
CA LEU A 253 -12.43 0.71 -8.48
C LEU A 253 -10.98 0.33 -8.16
N ARG A 254 -10.06 1.29 -8.23
CA ARG A 254 -8.70 1.11 -7.71
C ARG A 254 -8.70 1.18 -6.19
N HIS A 255 -7.69 0.57 -5.58
CA HIS A 255 -7.52 0.55 -4.13
C HIS A 255 -7.65 1.96 -3.50
N GLY A 256 -6.88 2.92 -3.97
CA GLY A 256 -6.93 4.29 -3.42
C GLY A 256 -8.26 5.00 -3.64
N GLU A 257 -9.00 4.68 -4.71
CA GLU A 257 -10.34 5.21 -4.94
C GLU A 257 -11.33 4.65 -3.91
N ALA A 258 -11.25 3.36 -3.62
CA ALA A 258 -12.07 2.70 -2.60
C ALA A 258 -11.74 3.22 -1.18
N VAL A 259 -10.45 3.40 -0.87
CA VAL A 259 -9.99 3.95 0.41
C VAL A 259 -10.40 5.41 0.58
N ALA A 260 -10.39 6.23 -0.49
CA ALA A 260 -10.85 7.62 -0.45
C ALA A 260 -12.33 7.70 -0.04
N LEU A 261 -13.21 6.92 -0.69
CA LEU A 261 -14.61 6.81 -0.29
C LEU A 261 -14.77 6.33 1.15
N GLY A 262 -13.91 5.40 1.56
CA GLY A 262 -13.88 4.89 2.93
C GLY A 262 -13.45 5.93 3.96
N MET A 263 -12.54 6.84 3.62
CA MET A 263 -12.14 7.95 4.51
C MET A 263 -13.26 8.98 4.66
N VAL A 264 -13.95 9.35 3.57
CA VAL A 264 -15.14 10.23 3.63
C VAL A 264 -16.24 9.60 4.48
N PHE A 265 -16.53 8.33 4.27
CA PHE A 265 -17.48 7.57 5.09
C PHE A 265 -17.09 7.59 6.58
N ALA A 266 -15.84 7.34 6.90
CA ALA A 266 -15.37 7.31 8.29
C ALA A 266 -15.47 8.68 8.97
N ALA A 267 -15.14 9.77 8.26
CA ALA A 267 -15.28 11.14 8.76
C ALA A 267 -16.76 11.48 9.05
N ARG A 268 -17.65 11.14 8.11
CA ARG A 268 -19.10 11.34 8.26
C ARG A 268 -19.68 10.55 9.43
N VAL A 269 -19.27 9.28 9.59
CA VAL A 269 -19.69 8.49 10.75
C VAL A 269 -19.20 9.11 12.05
N ALA A 270 -17.96 9.61 12.10
CA ALA A 270 -17.40 10.27 13.28
C ALA A 270 -18.21 11.53 13.70
N GLU A 271 -18.61 12.35 12.73
CA GLU A 271 -19.49 13.50 12.98
C GLU A 271 -20.89 13.06 13.42
N ALA A 272 -21.49 12.10 12.74
CA ALA A 272 -22.85 11.63 13.02
C ALA A 272 -23.02 11.08 14.44
N ILE A 273 -21.97 10.45 15.01
CA ILE A 273 -22.02 9.95 16.39
C ILE A 273 -21.49 10.96 17.42
N GLY A 274 -21.14 12.18 17.00
CA GLY A 274 -20.61 13.22 17.89
C GLY A 274 -19.18 12.95 18.39
N LEU A 275 -18.44 12.05 17.76
CA LEU A 275 -17.03 11.81 18.06
C LEU A 275 -16.16 12.97 17.56
N ALA A 276 -16.43 13.45 16.36
CA ALA A 276 -15.79 14.61 15.74
C ALA A 276 -16.73 15.82 15.70
N ARG A 277 -16.13 17.01 15.62
CA ARG A 277 -16.88 18.25 15.35
C ARG A 277 -17.24 18.32 13.86
N PRO A 278 -18.32 19.04 13.49
CA PRO A 278 -18.64 19.34 12.09
C PRO A 278 -17.45 20.01 11.37
N GLY A 279 -17.25 19.64 10.09
CA GLY A 279 -16.16 20.14 9.24
C GLY A 279 -15.01 19.12 9.06
N LEU A 280 -15.02 18.00 9.78
CA LEU A 280 -14.06 16.92 9.54
C LEU A 280 -14.27 16.28 8.16
N GLU A 281 -15.53 16.00 7.82
CA GLU A 281 -15.90 15.46 6.50
C GLU A 281 -15.48 16.43 5.38
N ASP A 282 -15.77 17.73 5.52
CA ASP A 282 -15.41 18.74 4.52
C ASP A 282 -13.91 18.77 4.25
N SER A 283 -13.08 18.69 5.30
CA SER A 283 -11.62 18.61 5.18
C SER A 283 -11.16 17.38 4.38
N HIS A 284 -11.84 16.25 4.53
CA HIS A 284 -11.55 15.03 3.75
C HIS A 284 -11.96 15.20 2.29
N VAL A 285 -13.16 15.72 2.05
CA VAL A 285 -13.69 15.95 0.71
C VAL A 285 -12.80 16.93 -0.05
N GLU A 286 -12.41 18.05 0.55
CA GLU A 286 -11.54 19.04 -0.08
C GLU A 286 -10.18 18.45 -0.48
N LEU A 287 -9.50 17.76 0.43
CA LEU A 287 -8.20 17.16 0.15
C LEU A 287 -8.29 16.09 -0.94
N LEU A 288 -9.22 15.14 -0.81
CA LEU A 288 -9.32 14.01 -1.73
C LEU A 288 -9.80 14.44 -3.12
N ALA A 289 -10.73 15.40 -3.20
CA ALA A 289 -11.16 15.99 -4.47
C ALA A 289 -10.02 16.74 -5.18
N ALA A 290 -9.18 17.50 -4.43
CA ALA A 290 -8.00 18.16 -4.99
C ALA A 290 -6.99 17.16 -5.62
N LEU A 291 -6.97 15.92 -5.14
CA LEU A 291 -6.18 14.83 -5.72
C LEU A 291 -6.89 14.14 -6.90
N GLY A 292 -8.12 14.53 -7.25
CA GLY A 292 -8.92 13.88 -8.27
C GLY A 292 -9.37 12.47 -7.87
N LEU A 293 -9.51 12.21 -6.58
CA LEU A 293 -10.06 10.97 -6.02
C LEU A 293 -11.59 11.10 -5.84
N PRO A 294 -12.35 10.00 -5.92
CA PRO A 294 -13.79 10.04 -5.69
C PRO A 294 -14.09 10.31 -4.21
N VAL A 295 -15.02 11.23 -3.97
CA VAL A 295 -15.48 11.61 -2.64
C VAL A 295 -17.00 11.41 -2.46
N GLY A 296 -17.67 10.94 -3.51
CA GLY A 296 -19.11 10.65 -3.61
C GLY A 296 -19.50 10.26 -5.01
N GLY A 297 -20.79 10.45 -5.36
CA GLY A 297 -21.33 10.11 -6.69
C GLY A 297 -21.51 8.60 -6.93
N VAL A 298 -21.38 7.77 -5.89
CA VAL A 298 -21.44 6.31 -6.00
C VAL A 298 -22.72 5.78 -5.36
N ARG A 299 -23.58 5.17 -6.16
CA ARG A 299 -24.80 4.49 -5.63
C ARG A 299 -24.43 3.09 -5.16
N LEU A 300 -24.61 2.87 -3.88
CA LEU A 300 -24.29 1.61 -3.19
C LEU A 300 -25.58 1.06 -2.55
N ASP A 301 -25.71 -0.25 -2.50
CA ASP A 301 -26.70 -0.93 -1.69
C ASP A 301 -26.19 -1.06 -0.26
N PRO A 302 -26.79 -0.36 0.73
CA PRO A 302 -26.28 -0.36 2.10
C PRO A 302 -26.25 -1.75 2.73
N ASP A 303 -27.22 -2.62 2.42
CA ASP A 303 -27.27 -3.97 2.99
C ASP A 303 -26.10 -4.83 2.49
N GLN A 304 -25.80 -4.77 1.20
CA GLN A 304 -24.65 -5.48 0.63
C GLN A 304 -23.33 -4.93 1.19
N VAL A 305 -23.21 -3.61 1.31
CA VAL A 305 -22.00 -2.96 1.86
C VAL A 305 -21.80 -3.39 3.32
N LEU A 306 -22.81 -3.28 4.16
CA LEU A 306 -22.70 -3.66 5.58
C LEU A 306 -22.40 -5.14 5.75
N ALA A 307 -23.01 -6.00 4.95
CA ALA A 307 -22.70 -7.43 4.94
C ALA A 307 -21.24 -7.69 4.54
N ALA A 308 -20.73 -6.98 3.53
CA ALA A 308 -19.33 -7.06 3.10
C ALA A 308 -18.38 -6.56 4.19
N MET A 309 -18.68 -5.44 4.87
CA MET A 309 -17.89 -4.91 5.99
C MET A 309 -17.83 -5.91 7.16
N ALA A 310 -18.93 -6.60 7.47
CA ALA A 310 -19.00 -7.57 8.57
C ALA A 310 -18.19 -8.85 8.33
N THR A 311 -17.85 -9.19 7.07
CA THR A 311 -17.06 -10.37 6.73
C THR A 311 -15.55 -10.18 6.86
N ASP A 312 -15.07 -9.00 7.23
CA ASP A 312 -13.64 -8.78 7.47
C ASP A 312 -13.18 -9.63 8.68
N LYS A 313 -12.36 -10.66 8.39
CA LYS A 313 -11.96 -11.73 9.34
C LYS A 313 -11.18 -11.24 10.56
N LYS A 314 -10.72 -10.01 10.59
CA LYS A 314 -10.00 -9.41 11.73
C LYS A 314 -10.90 -9.13 12.94
N GLN A 315 -12.23 -9.35 12.84
CA GLN A 315 -13.21 -8.87 13.79
C GLN A 315 -13.79 -9.97 14.71
N ARG A 316 -12.93 -10.63 15.49
CA ARG A 316 -13.39 -11.58 16.54
C ARG A 316 -14.29 -10.96 17.62
N LYS A 317 -14.34 -9.62 17.72
CA LYS A 317 -15.09 -8.86 18.75
C LYS A 317 -16.20 -7.95 18.16
N GLY A 318 -16.73 -8.27 16.97
CA GLY A 318 -17.71 -7.44 16.24
C GLY A 318 -17.06 -6.37 15.35
N LEU A 319 -17.87 -5.70 14.52
CA LEU A 319 -17.40 -4.67 13.59
C LEU A 319 -16.84 -3.47 14.36
N ARG A 320 -15.59 -3.10 14.09
CA ARG A 320 -14.92 -1.93 14.65
C ARG A 320 -14.47 -1.02 13.53
N LEU A 321 -14.55 0.28 13.76
CA LEU A 321 -14.12 1.30 12.81
C LEU A 321 -12.94 2.08 13.40
N VAL A 322 -12.00 2.43 12.54
CA VAL A 322 -11.04 3.50 12.85
C VAL A 322 -11.69 4.80 12.44
N LEU A 323 -11.91 5.69 13.37
CA LEU A 323 -12.50 7.02 13.17
C LEU A 323 -11.52 8.08 13.69
N LEU A 324 -11.73 9.33 13.34
CA LEU A 324 -10.93 10.46 13.85
C LEU A 324 -11.79 11.34 14.76
N ARG A 325 -11.22 11.75 15.91
CA ARG A 325 -11.78 12.86 16.71
C ARG A 325 -11.51 14.21 16.07
N GLU A 326 -10.33 14.34 15.52
CA GLU A 326 -9.84 15.43 14.68
C GLU A 326 -8.67 14.91 13.85
N LEU A 327 -8.15 15.69 12.94
CA LEU A 327 -6.99 15.27 12.12
C LEU A 327 -5.82 14.85 13.02
N GLY A 328 -5.22 13.70 12.73
CA GLY A 328 -4.12 13.13 13.50
C GLY A 328 -4.52 12.45 14.82
N GLN A 329 -5.82 12.39 15.16
CA GLN A 329 -6.31 11.76 16.39
C GLN A 329 -7.24 10.58 16.10
N PRO A 330 -6.69 9.44 15.70
CA PRO A 330 -7.47 8.24 15.40
C PRO A 330 -7.93 7.54 16.68
N GLU A 331 -9.13 6.96 16.61
CA GLU A 331 -9.71 6.13 17.66
C GLU A 331 -10.35 4.88 17.04
N VAL A 332 -10.23 3.76 17.72
CA VAL A 332 -10.89 2.51 17.31
C VAL A 332 -12.15 2.33 18.14
N VAL A 333 -13.30 2.46 17.50
CA VAL A 333 -14.61 2.38 18.15
C VAL A 333 -15.41 1.16 17.66
N PRO A 334 -16.29 0.59 18.48
CA PRO A 334 -17.31 -0.33 18.00
C PRO A 334 -18.16 0.34 16.92
N ALA A 335 -18.57 -0.39 15.88
CA ALA A 335 -19.44 0.18 14.87
C ALA A 335 -20.73 0.72 15.51
N PRO A 336 -21.19 1.91 15.13
CA PRO A 336 -22.42 2.48 15.62
C PRO A 336 -23.65 1.71 15.10
N GLY A 337 -24.84 2.13 15.53
CA GLY A 337 -26.10 1.53 15.10
C GLY A 337 -26.25 1.50 13.57
N ARG A 338 -26.98 0.48 13.10
CA ARG A 338 -27.18 0.25 11.66
C ARG A 338 -27.68 1.48 10.91
N ASP A 339 -28.58 2.26 11.52
CA ASP A 339 -29.16 3.43 10.87
C ASP A 339 -28.12 4.50 10.55
N VAL A 340 -27.14 4.71 11.43
CA VAL A 340 -26.00 5.63 11.19
C VAL A 340 -25.15 5.17 10.02
N LEU A 341 -24.83 3.87 9.98
CA LEU A 341 -24.04 3.29 8.91
C LEU A 341 -24.76 3.33 7.56
N VAL A 342 -26.06 3.01 7.53
CA VAL A 342 -26.89 3.09 6.33
C VAL A 342 -26.91 4.53 5.80
N ALA A 343 -27.23 5.50 6.66
CA ALA A 343 -27.26 6.91 6.27
C ALA A 343 -25.90 7.39 5.72
N ALA A 344 -24.80 6.95 6.32
CA ALA A 344 -23.44 7.28 5.83
C ALA A 344 -23.13 6.65 4.48
N VAL A 345 -23.57 5.42 4.21
CA VAL A 345 -23.42 4.76 2.90
C VAL A 345 -24.27 5.45 1.83
N GLU A 346 -25.57 5.68 2.13
CA GLU A 346 -26.50 6.33 1.19
C GLU A 346 -26.04 7.74 0.79
N SER A 347 -25.42 8.45 1.70
CA SER A 347 -24.94 9.80 1.44
C SER A 347 -23.76 9.87 0.48
N LEU A 348 -23.03 8.75 0.24
CA LEU A 348 -22.01 8.66 -0.82
C LEU A 348 -22.61 8.71 -2.24
N ALA A 349 -23.94 8.55 -2.39
CA ALA A 349 -24.60 8.74 -3.67
C ALA A 349 -24.70 10.20 -4.10
N ARG A 350 -24.48 11.15 -3.18
CA ARG A 350 -24.53 12.59 -3.49
C ARG A 350 -23.22 12.99 -4.18
N ASP A 351 -23.36 13.76 -5.27
CA ASP A 351 -22.21 14.46 -5.83
C ASP A 351 -21.72 15.51 -4.81
N PRO A 352 -20.43 15.54 -4.51
CA PRO A 352 -19.88 16.63 -3.71
C PRO A 352 -20.10 17.94 -4.48
N ARG A 353 -20.68 18.93 -3.80
CA ARG A 353 -20.90 20.27 -4.36
C ARG A 353 -19.59 21.02 -4.51
#